data_69007e17a010393a4be5f45718ed9aca
#
_entry.id   69007e17a010393a4be5f45718ed9aca
#
_cell.length_a   1.000
_cell.length_b   1.000
_cell.length_c   1.000
_cell.angle_alpha   90.00
_cell.angle_beta   90.00
_cell.angle_gamma   90.00
#
_symmetry.space_group_name_H-M   'P 1'
#
loop_
_entity.id
_entity.type
_entity.pdbx_description
1 polymer ?
#
loop_
_entity_poly.entity_id
_entity_poly.type
_entity_poly.pdbx_seq_one_letter_code
_entity_poly.pdbx_strand_id
1 'polypeptide(L)'
;LKKNLDRGFKDVSLFEIGPIFKDNKPGEQLTVIGAIKSGKISRLNWNEKNRLVDLFDAKKDVIQTLVEAGYDRQNLFVREKSPSYYHPGKSGSVYLDKDDIDPVSYFGEIHPNIIKKLDIKTEALVGFEIYLDYLKDKKFKLKDLKSQFKFSDYQKSDRDFAFVVDKHFKAQDL
;
A
#
# COMPACT_ATOMS: atom_id res chain seq x y z
N LEU A 1 -1.52 14.26 -11.21
CA LEU A 1 -0.15 13.81 -11.39
C LEU A 1 0.48 14.44 -12.64
N LYS A 2 -0.07 14.15 -13.86
CA LYS A 2 0.51 14.60 -15.14
C LYS A 2 0.88 16.09 -15.14
N LYS A 3 -0.04 16.98 -14.72
CA LYS A 3 0.25 18.42 -14.64
C LYS A 3 1.47 18.78 -13.77
N ASN A 4 1.74 18.00 -12.71
CA ASN A 4 2.90 18.23 -11.86
C ASN A 4 4.18 17.79 -12.56
N LEU A 5 4.14 16.62 -13.20
CA LEU A 5 5.28 16.10 -13.97
C LEU A 5 5.64 17.02 -15.15
N ASP A 6 4.64 17.52 -15.87
CA ASP A 6 4.83 18.45 -17.00
C ASP A 6 5.44 19.79 -16.54
N ARG A 7 5.24 20.17 -15.26
CA ARG A 7 5.87 21.34 -14.62
C ARG A 7 7.25 21.05 -14.03
N GLY A 8 7.79 19.83 -14.22
CA GLY A 8 9.12 19.45 -13.76
C GLY A 8 9.19 18.86 -12.34
N PHE A 9 8.05 18.71 -11.65
CA PHE A 9 8.02 18.03 -10.35
C PHE A 9 8.03 16.53 -10.57
N LYS A 10 9.20 15.89 -10.47
CA LYS A 10 9.34 14.44 -10.72
C LYS A 10 8.96 13.58 -9.53
N ASP A 11 9.26 14.03 -8.32
CA ASP A 11 9.00 13.32 -7.07
C ASP A 11 7.67 13.82 -6.47
N VAL A 12 6.61 13.09 -6.73
CA VAL A 12 5.24 13.52 -6.42
C VAL A 12 4.54 12.45 -5.58
N SER A 13 3.93 12.87 -4.48
CA SER A 13 3.03 12.05 -3.67
C SER A 13 1.71 12.79 -3.51
N LEU A 14 0.63 12.18 -3.95
CA LEU A 14 -0.71 12.75 -3.91
C LEU A 14 -1.68 11.74 -3.31
N PHE A 15 -2.67 12.24 -2.57
CA PHE A 15 -3.81 11.44 -2.15
C PHE A 15 -5.10 12.24 -2.27
N GLU A 16 -6.20 11.53 -2.35
CA GLU A 16 -7.55 12.08 -2.40
C GLU A 16 -8.50 11.15 -1.65
N ILE A 17 -9.51 11.72 -1.01
CA ILE A 17 -10.61 10.98 -0.40
C ILE A 17 -11.89 11.44 -1.07
N GLY A 18 -12.62 10.51 -1.66
CA GLY A 18 -13.84 10.83 -2.37
C GLY A 18 -14.68 9.62 -2.74
N PRO A 19 -15.89 9.84 -3.22
CA PRO A 19 -16.77 8.78 -3.67
C PRO A 19 -16.34 8.25 -5.04
N ILE A 20 -16.43 6.92 -5.20
CA ILE A 20 -16.41 6.24 -6.48
C ILE A 20 -17.77 5.61 -6.74
N PHE A 21 -18.15 5.51 -8.01
CA PHE A 21 -19.43 4.93 -8.43
C PHE A 21 -19.20 3.51 -8.93
N LYS A 22 -19.91 2.54 -8.35
CA LYS A 22 -19.84 1.14 -8.81
C LYS A 22 -20.69 0.90 -10.04
N ASP A 23 -21.84 1.57 -10.13
CA ASP A 23 -22.80 1.44 -11.22
C ASP A 23 -23.55 2.78 -11.41
N ASN A 24 -24.39 2.84 -12.43
CA ASN A 24 -25.24 4.01 -12.75
C ASN A 24 -26.44 4.19 -11.81
N LYS A 25 -26.57 3.37 -10.77
CA LYS A 25 -27.69 3.44 -9.84
C LYS A 25 -27.40 4.41 -8.69
N PRO A 26 -28.35 5.25 -8.29
CA PRO A 26 -28.24 6.09 -7.10
C PRO A 26 -28.00 5.22 -5.85
N GLY A 27 -27.03 5.58 -5.03
CA GLY A 27 -26.71 4.89 -3.78
C GLY A 27 -25.60 3.81 -3.87
N GLU A 28 -25.17 3.42 -5.07
CA GLU A 28 -24.04 2.49 -5.24
C GLU A 28 -22.72 3.24 -5.31
N GLN A 29 -22.41 3.95 -4.23
CA GLN A 29 -21.18 4.70 -4.06
C GLN A 29 -20.33 4.05 -2.98
N LEU A 30 -19.01 4.10 -3.15
CA LEU A 30 -18.04 3.78 -2.11
C LEU A 30 -17.15 4.96 -1.87
N THR A 31 -16.83 5.22 -0.61
CA THR A 31 -15.83 6.21 -0.24
C THR A 31 -14.45 5.56 -0.28
N VAL A 32 -13.54 6.14 -1.05
CA VAL A 32 -12.20 5.59 -1.27
C VAL A 32 -11.14 6.61 -0.92
N ILE A 33 -10.09 6.16 -0.24
CA ILE A 33 -8.82 6.86 -0.16
C ILE A 33 -7.98 6.36 -1.34
N GLY A 34 -7.73 7.21 -2.32
CA GLY A 34 -6.81 6.94 -3.42
C GLY A 34 -5.51 7.68 -3.23
N ALA A 35 -4.37 7.02 -3.47
CA ALA A 35 -3.07 7.67 -3.44
C ALA A 35 -2.15 7.17 -4.55
N ILE A 36 -1.29 8.06 -5.01
CA ILE A 36 -0.27 7.77 -6.02
C ILE A 36 1.06 8.41 -5.62
N LYS A 37 2.15 7.69 -5.90
CA LYS A 37 3.53 8.18 -5.74
C LYS A 37 4.30 7.96 -7.02
N SER A 38 5.12 8.94 -7.40
CA SER A 38 5.96 8.92 -8.58
C SER A 38 7.34 9.43 -8.26
N GLY A 39 8.36 8.90 -8.95
CA GLY A 39 9.74 9.33 -8.83
C GLY A 39 10.45 8.70 -7.64
N LYS A 40 11.21 9.49 -6.90
CA LYS A 40 12.04 9.02 -5.79
C LYS A 40 11.28 9.03 -4.46
N ILE A 41 11.62 8.08 -3.59
CA ILE A 41 10.93 7.92 -2.30
C ILE A 41 11.20 9.09 -1.35
N SER A 42 12.39 9.65 -1.38
CA SER A 42 12.81 10.76 -0.53
C SER A 42 13.68 11.73 -1.31
N ARG A 43 13.78 12.97 -0.80
CA ARG A 43 14.80 13.90 -1.26
C ARG A 43 16.19 13.37 -0.90
N LEU A 44 17.21 13.80 -1.66
CA LEU A 44 18.59 13.44 -1.38
C LEU A 44 18.93 13.76 0.09
N ASN A 45 19.29 12.72 0.85
CA ASN A 45 19.73 12.83 2.23
C ASN A 45 20.95 11.92 2.45
N TRP A 46 21.69 12.13 3.54
CA TRP A 46 22.90 11.38 3.84
C TRP A 46 22.62 9.97 4.40
N ASN A 47 21.41 9.71 4.89
CA ASN A 47 21.06 8.50 5.63
C ASN A 47 20.47 7.40 4.74
N GLU A 48 19.86 7.76 3.61
CA GLU A 48 19.15 6.79 2.76
C GLU A 48 19.64 6.85 1.31
N LYS A 49 19.79 5.66 0.71
CA LYS A 49 20.02 5.59 -0.73
C LYS A 49 18.77 6.09 -1.46
N ASN A 50 18.96 7.08 -2.30
CA ASN A 50 17.91 7.61 -3.14
C ASN A 50 17.50 6.58 -4.18
N ARG A 51 16.34 5.95 -3.99
CA ARG A 51 15.76 4.95 -4.91
C ARG A 51 14.41 5.41 -5.43
N LEU A 52 13.98 4.84 -6.52
CA LEU A 52 12.63 5.02 -7.03
C LEU A 52 11.60 4.35 -6.09
N VAL A 53 10.38 4.88 -6.11
CA VAL A 53 9.24 4.25 -5.43
C VAL A 53 8.95 2.90 -6.06
N ASP A 54 8.52 1.96 -5.25
CA ASP A 54 8.15 0.61 -5.68
C ASP A 54 6.84 0.13 -5.02
N LEU A 55 6.42 -1.08 -5.35
CA LEU A 55 5.18 -1.67 -4.82
C LEU A 55 5.19 -1.78 -3.29
N PHE A 56 6.37 -1.96 -2.66
CA PHE A 56 6.47 -2.09 -1.20
C PHE A 56 6.21 -0.77 -0.49
N ASP A 57 6.49 0.36 -1.16
CA ASP A 57 6.14 1.68 -0.63
C ASP A 57 4.63 1.87 -0.59
N ALA A 58 3.92 1.48 -1.65
CA ALA A 58 2.47 1.51 -1.67
C ALA A 58 1.87 0.54 -0.63
N LYS A 59 2.40 -0.68 -0.52
CA LYS A 59 2.00 -1.65 0.51
C LYS A 59 2.21 -1.10 1.92
N LYS A 60 3.36 -0.49 2.18
CA LYS A 60 3.67 0.12 3.48
C LYS A 60 2.65 1.20 3.84
N ASP A 61 2.32 2.07 2.91
CA ASP A 61 1.35 3.14 3.15
C ASP A 61 -0.04 2.59 3.47
N VAL A 62 -0.51 1.57 2.74
CA VAL A 62 -1.78 0.89 3.04
C VAL A 62 -1.77 0.31 4.45
N ILE A 63 -0.75 -0.50 4.77
CA ILE A 63 -0.65 -1.14 6.08
C ILE A 63 -0.59 -0.09 7.19
N GLN A 64 0.21 0.96 7.02
CA GLN A 64 0.32 2.03 8.00
C GLN A 64 -1.02 2.76 8.19
N THR A 65 -1.72 3.08 7.11
CA THR A 65 -3.03 3.74 7.16
C THR A 65 -4.05 2.88 7.90
N LEU A 66 -4.09 1.56 7.65
CA LEU A 66 -4.98 0.64 8.35
C LEU A 66 -4.62 0.48 9.83
N VAL A 67 -3.32 0.47 10.16
CA VAL A 67 -2.85 0.41 11.56
C VAL A 67 -3.23 1.69 12.30
N GLU A 68 -3.06 2.86 11.71
CA GLU A 68 -3.50 4.14 12.29
C GLU A 68 -5.03 4.20 12.43
N ALA A 69 -5.77 3.53 11.53
CA ALA A 69 -7.21 3.31 11.63
C ALA A 69 -7.59 2.26 12.69
N GLY A 70 -6.65 1.73 13.49
CA GLY A 70 -6.89 0.85 14.63
C GLY A 70 -6.90 -0.66 14.31
N TYR A 71 -6.48 -1.06 13.11
CA TYR A 71 -6.34 -2.48 12.77
C TYR A 71 -4.99 -3.01 13.23
N ASP A 72 -4.97 -4.27 13.71
CA ASP A 72 -3.74 -4.92 14.07
C ASP A 72 -3.04 -5.42 12.81
N ARG A 73 -1.77 -5.09 12.64
CA ARG A 73 -0.95 -5.52 11.51
C ARG A 73 -0.91 -7.04 11.34
N GLN A 74 -0.95 -7.80 12.43
CA GLN A 74 -0.90 -9.26 12.41
C GLN A 74 -2.17 -9.88 11.83
N ASN A 75 -3.27 -9.14 11.83
CA ASN A 75 -4.56 -9.57 11.31
C ASN A 75 -4.84 -9.04 9.90
N LEU A 76 -3.83 -8.50 9.21
CA LEU A 76 -3.94 -8.05 7.82
C LEU A 76 -3.36 -9.12 6.88
N PHE A 77 -4.20 -9.62 5.98
CA PHE A 77 -3.84 -10.65 5.02
C PHE A 77 -3.60 -10.04 3.64
N VAL A 78 -2.52 -10.44 2.98
CA VAL A 78 -2.16 -9.95 1.65
C VAL A 78 -2.29 -11.07 0.64
N ARG A 79 -2.93 -10.78 -0.51
CA ARG A 79 -3.06 -11.72 -1.63
C ARG A 79 -2.60 -11.08 -2.94
N GLU A 80 -2.16 -11.93 -3.88
CA GLU A 80 -1.65 -11.51 -5.20
C GLU A 80 -2.78 -11.20 -6.21
N LYS A 81 -3.93 -10.76 -5.77
CA LYS A 81 -5.08 -10.45 -6.62
C LYS A 81 -5.27 -8.94 -6.70
N SER A 82 -5.29 -8.39 -7.91
CA SER A 82 -5.48 -6.95 -8.12
C SER A 82 -6.26 -6.66 -9.41
N PRO A 83 -6.90 -5.49 -9.53
CA PRO A 83 -7.52 -5.03 -10.77
C PRO A 83 -6.50 -4.86 -11.91
N SER A 84 -6.99 -4.95 -13.15
CA SER A 84 -6.17 -4.92 -14.37
C SER A 84 -5.45 -3.59 -14.65
N TYR A 85 -5.77 -2.54 -13.92
CA TYR A 85 -5.05 -1.27 -14.01
C TYR A 85 -3.77 -1.24 -13.16
N TYR A 86 -3.52 -2.26 -12.34
CA TYR A 86 -2.22 -2.51 -11.73
C TYR A 86 -1.39 -3.49 -12.56
N HIS A 87 -0.08 -3.45 -12.34
CA HIS A 87 0.85 -4.40 -12.95
C HIS A 87 0.61 -5.82 -12.38
N PRO A 88 0.40 -6.84 -13.23
CA PRO A 88 -0.05 -8.17 -12.78
C PRO A 88 0.93 -8.90 -11.84
N GLY A 89 2.23 -8.63 -11.94
CA GLY A 89 3.25 -9.25 -11.08
C GLY A 89 3.81 -8.33 -10.00
N LYS A 90 3.28 -7.09 -9.87
CA LYS A 90 3.78 -6.09 -8.91
C LYS A 90 2.63 -5.34 -8.25
N SER A 91 1.66 -6.08 -7.77
CA SER A 91 0.48 -5.56 -7.12
C SER A 91 -0.14 -6.60 -6.20
N GLY A 92 -1.07 -6.17 -5.38
CA GLY A 92 -1.77 -7.05 -4.45
C GLY A 92 -2.99 -6.39 -3.83
N SER A 93 -3.62 -7.13 -2.95
CA SER A 93 -4.78 -6.69 -2.17
C SER A 93 -4.60 -7.01 -0.70
N VAL A 94 -5.25 -6.22 0.15
CA VAL A 94 -5.24 -6.40 1.61
C VAL A 94 -6.65 -6.73 2.07
N TYR A 95 -6.76 -7.69 2.98
CA TYR A 95 -7.98 -8.17 3.60
C TYR A 95 -7.90 -8.00 5.12
N LEU A 96 -9.03 -7.79 5.77
CA LEU A 96 -9.11 -7.66 7.24
C LEU A 96 -9.24 -9.00 7.94
N ASP A 97 -9.66 -10.03 7.18
CA ASP A 97 -9.77 -11.40 7.67
C ASP A 97 -9.33 -12.38 6.57
N LYS A 98 -8.86 -13.56 7.00
CA LYS A 98 -8.42 -14.61 6.08
C LYS A 98 -9.57 -15.12 5.19
N ASP A 99 -10.80 -15.07 5.68
CA ASP A 99 -11.98 -15.57 4.99
C ASP A 99 -12.75 -14.48 4.23
N ASP A 100 -12.30 -13.23 4.28
CA ASP A 100 -12.93 -12.14 3.54
C ASP A 100 -12.84 -12.38 2.02
N ILE A 101 -13.96 -12.15 1.32
CA ILE A 101 -14.06 -12.29 -0.13
C ILE A 101 -13.58 -11.00 -0.81
N ASP A 102 -14.02 -9.86 -0.29
CA ASP A 102 -13.69 -8.54 -0.84
C ASP A 102 -12.50 -7.92 -0.09
N PRO A 103 -11.49 -7.43 -0.81
CA PRO A 103 -10.37 -6.75 -0.19
C PRO A 103 -10.75 -5.35 0.29
N VAL A 104 -10.15 -4.92 1.39
CA VAL A 104 -10.27 -3.54 1.88
C VAL A 104 -9.40 -2.57 1.11
N SER A 105 -8.37 -3.07 0.43
CA SER A 105 -7.43 -2.25 -0.33
C SER A 105 -6.81 -3.00 -1.49
N TYR A 106 -6.49 -2.25 -2.55
CA TYR A 106 -5.56 -2.67 -3.60
C TYR A 106 -4.34 -1.74 -3.61
N PHE A 107 -3.19 -2.28 -3.98
CA PHE A 107 -1.94 -1.52 -4.08
C PHE A 107 -1.02 -2.11 -5.15
N GLY A 108 -0.10 -1.31 -5.67
CA GLY A 108 0.92 -1.80 -6.60
C GLY A 108 1.44 -0.75 -7.57
N GLU A 109 2.26 -1.22 -8.52
CA GLU A 109 2.67 -0.43 -9.66
C GLU A 109 1.50 -0.26 -10.64
N ILE A 110 1.33 0.92 -11.19
CA ILE A 110 0.31 1.17 -12.22
C ILE A 110 0.73 0.48 -13.52
N HIS A 111 -0.23 -0.13 -14.20
CA HIS A 111 0.04 -0.90 -15.42
C HIS A 111 0.70 -0.02 -16.49
N PRO A 112 1.81 -0.45 -17.13
CA PRO A 112 2.55 0.34 -18.12
C PRO A 112 1.70 0.85 -19.27
N ASN A 113 0.72 0.07 -19.72
CA ASN A 113 -0.20 0.48 -20.78
C ASN A 113 -1.06 1.69 -20.39
N ILE A 114 -1.42 1.82 -19.11
CA ILE A 114 -2.17 2.97 -18.60
C ILE A 114 -1.27 4.19 -18.56
N ILE A 115 -0.05 4.04 -18.06
CA ILE A 115 0.97 5.10 -18.02
C ILE A 115 1.19 5.65 -19.43
N LYS A 116 1.35 4.76 -20.42
CA LYS A 116 1.50 5.11 -21.84
C LYS A 116 0.25 5.78 -22.41
N LYS A 117 -0.95 5.22 -22.15
CA LYS A 117 -2.21 5.76 -22.65
C LYS A 117 -2.50 7.17 -22.12
N LEU A 118 -2.11 7.44 -20.89
CA LEU A 118 -2.28 8.77 -20.26
C LEU A 118 -1.12 9.72 -20.56
N ASP A 119 -0.12 9.28 -21.33
CA ASP A 119 1.10 10.03 -21.63
C ASP A 119 1.76 10.59 -20.37
N ILE A 120 1.96 9.73 -19.37
CA ILE A 120 2.62 10.07 -18.11
C ILE A 120 4.10 9.75 -18.25
N LYS A 121 4.95 10.78 -18.15
CA LYS A 121 6.40 10.66 -18.25
C LYS A 121 7.02 10.46 -16.86
N THR A 122 7.13 9.22 -16.44
CA THR A 122 7.75 8.86 -15.14
C THR A 122 8.51 7.55 -15.25
N GLU A 123 9.54 7.39 -14.41
CA GLU A 123 10.32 6.16 -14.29
C GLU A 123 9.64 5.13 -13.39
N ALA A 124 8.86 5.60 -12.41
CA ALA A 124 8.10 4.74 -11.48
C ALA A 124 6.80 5.41 -11.07
N LEU A 125 5.73 4.63 -11.03
CA LEU A 125 4.41 5.07 -10.56
C LEU A 125 3.74 3.94 -9.81
N VAL A 126 3.51 4.18 -8.53
CA VAL A 126 2.78 3.27 -7.66
C VAL A 126 1.54 3.93 -7.09
N GLY A 127 0.57 3.15 -6.70
CA GLY A 127 -0.63 3.67 -6.07
C GLY A 127 -1.32 2.65 -5.19
N PHE A 128 -2.29 3.13 -4.44
CA PHE A 128 -3.19 2.29 -3.67
C PHE A 128 -4.58 2.92 -3.56
N GLU A 129 -5.54 2.08 -3.24
CA GLU A 129 -6.93 2.44 -2.94
C GLU A 129 -7.36 1.72 -1.68
N ILE A 130 -7.98 2.44 -0.74
CA ILE A 130 -8.58 1.88 0.47
C ILE A 130 -10.07 2.20 0.46
N TYR A 131 -10.91 1.17 0.52
CA TYR A 131 -12.38 1.27 0.51
C TYR A 131 -12.89 1.43 1.94
N LEU A 132 -13.27 2.65 2.31
CA LEU A 132 -13.68 2.98 3.68
C LEU A 132 -14.96 2.24 4.09
N ASP A 133 -15.87 2.01 3.15
CA ASP A 133 -17.13 1.29 3.41
C ASP A 133 -16.92 -0.20 3.73
N TYR A 134 -15.75 -0.76 3.42
CA TYR A 134 -15.38 -2.14 3.78
C TYR A 134 -14.64 -2.23 5.11
N LEU A 135 -14.31 -1.08 5.71
CA LEU A 135 -13.76 -1.06 7.05
C LEU A 135 -14.89 -1.42 8.03
N LYS A 136 -14.75 -2.57 8.67
CA LYS A 136 -15.70 -2.99 9.72
C LYS A 136 -15.64 -1.99 10.86
N ASP A 137 -16.79 -1.57 11.36
CA ASP A 137 -16.92 -0.69 12.53
C ASP A 137 -16.21 -1.31 13.74
N LYS A 138 -14.93 -1.09 13.84
CA LYS A 138 -14.21 -1.32 15.08
C LYS A 138 -14.46 -0.10 15.93
N LYS A 139 -15.04 -0.27 17.12
CA LYS A 139 -15.02 0.75 18.16
C LYS A 139 -13.56 1.14 18.33
N PHE A 140 -13.19 2.30 17.83
CA PHE A 140 -11.87 2.86 18.00
C PHE A 140 -11.62 2.93 19.51
N LYS A 141 -10.89 1.99 20.02
CA LYS A 141 -10.16 2.23 21.25
C LYS A 141 -9.01 3.12 20.82
N LEU A 142 -9.21 4.43 20.95
CA LEU A 142 -8.09 5.35 20.98
C LEU A 142 -7.10 4.73 21.97
N LYS A 143 -6.00 4.20 21.46
CA LYS A 143 -4.84 3.92 22.29
C LYS A 143 -4.26 5.29 22.62
N ASP A 144 -4.88 5.96 23.59
CA ASP A 144 -4.51 7.31 24.03
C ASP A 144 -3.08 7.38 24.56
N LEU A 145 -2.45 6.23 24.76
CA LEU A 145 -1.09 6.14 25.27
C LEU A 145 -0.31 5.11 24.44
N LYS A 146 0.74 5.55 23.78
CA LYS A 146 1.79 4.64 23.31
C LYS A 146 2.31 3.88 24.52
N SER A 147 2.39 2.56 24.43
CA SER A 147 3.00 1.74 25.47
C SER A 147 4.39 2.28 25.78
N GLN A 148 4.73 2.35 27.08
CA GLN A 148 6.06 2.75 27.50
C GLN A 148 7.10 1.88 26.79
N PHE A 149 8.08 2.51 26.17
CA PHE A 149 9.19 1.79 25.55
C PHE A 149 9.98 1.05 26.64
N LYS A 150 10.04 -0.27 26.54
CA LYS A 150 10.84 -1.11 27.43
C LYS A 150 12.17 -1.42 26.75
N PHE A 151 13.25 -0.97 27.34
CA PHE A 151 14.58 -1.38 26.93
C PHE A 151 14.80 -2.85 27.26
N SER A 152 15.46 -3.56 26.36
CA SER A 152 16.00 -4.88 26.67
C SER A 152 17.42 -4.72 27.16
N ASP A 153 17.72 -5.25 28.34
CA ASP A 153 19.08 -5.25 28.91
C ASP A 153 20.00 -6.28 28.23
N TYR A 154 19.46 -7.08 27.32
CA TYR A 154 20.22 -8.09 26.60
C TYR A 154 20.85 -7.51 25.33
N GLN A 155 22.06 -7.97 25.02
CA GLN A 155 22.73 -7.62 23.78
C GLN A 155 21.95 -8.16 22.56
N LYS A 156 21.96 -7.40 21.48
CA LYS A 156 21.39 -7.82 20.19
C LYS A 156 22.18 -9.04 19.68
N SER A 157 21.46 -10.10 19.32
CA SER A 157 22.01 -11.26 18.64
C SER A 157 21.35 -11.39 17.28
N ASP A 158 22.13 -11.23 16.21
CA ASP A 158 21.66 -11.46 14.85
C ASP A 158 21.88 -12.93 14.49
N ARG A 159 20.88 -13.55 13.89
CA ARG A 159 20.94 -14.95 13.45
C ARG A 159 20.42 -15.04 12.04
N ASP A 160 21.19 -15.71 11.18
CA ASP A 160 20.82 -16.00 9.82
C ASP A 160 20.26 -17.43 9.74
N PHE A 161 19.12 -17.58 9.07
CA PHE A 161 18.52 -18.87 8.80
C PHE A 161 18.46 -19.08 7.30
N ALA A 162 18.88 -20.23 6.82
CA ALA A 162 18.77 -20.65 5.44
C ALA A 162 17.83 -21.86 5.34
N PHE A 163 16.82 -21.77 4.48
CA PHE A 163 15.86 -22.84 4.27
C PHE A 163 15.90 -23.29 2.81
N VAL A 164 15.79 -24.60 2.60
CA VAL A 164 15.53 -25.18 1.29
C VAL A 164 14.04 -25.46 1.22
N VAL A 165 13.35 -24.75 0.32
CA VAL A 165 11.91 -24.84 0.17
C VAL A 165 11.53 -25.18 -1.26
N ASP A 166 10.31 -25.69 -1.46
CA ASP A 166 9.78 -25.97 -2.79
C ASP A 166 9.59 -24.70 -3.62
N LYS A 167 9.66 -24.85 -4.94
CA LYS A 167 9.50 -23.72 -5.90
C LYS A 167 8.20 -22.94 -5.72
N HIS A 168 7.16 -23.56 -5.18
CA HIS A 168 5.84 -22.95 -4.96
C HIS A 168 5.65 -22.38 -3.56
N PHE A 169 6.66 -22.52 -2.69
CA PHE A 169 6.63 -22.01 -1.33
C PHE A 169 6.62 -20.47 -1.34
N LYS A 170 5.72 -19.87 -0.56
CA LYS A 170 5.62 -18.42 -0.44
C LYS A 170 6.38 -17.94 0.79
N ALA A 171 7.15 -16.88 0.65
CA ALA A 171 7.91 -16.30 1.76
C ALA A 171 7.05 -15.86 2.96
N GLN A 172 5.76 -15.62 2.75
CA GLN A 172 4.81 -15.30 3.83
C GLN A 172 4.43 -16.52 4.70
N ASP A 173 4.72 -17.73 4.25
CA ASP A 173 4.39 -19.00 4.93
C ASP A 173 5.58 -19.48 5.80
N LEU A 174 6.66 -18.70 5.87
CA LEU A 174 7.83 -18.86 6.73
C LEU A 174 7.57 -18.25 8.11
#